data_4b763834aecb289d59d5e9d62be5c228
#
_entry.id   4b763834aecb289d59d5e9d62be5c228
#
_cell.length_a   1.000
_cell.length_b   1.000
_cell.length_c   1.000
_cell.angle_alpha   90.00
_cell.angle_beta   90.00
_cell.angle_gamma   90.00
#
_symmetry.space_group_name_H-M   'P 1'
#
loop_
_entity.id
_entity.type
_entity.pdbx_description
1 polymer ?
#
loop_
_entity_poly.entity_id
_entity_poly.type
_entity_poly.pdbx_seq_one_letter_code
_entity_poly.pdbx_strand_id
1 'polypeptide(L)'
;MISFEKSFWTSKSPQEVFDYLSDPTNDAEWRESSVAAEWTSDSPHGVGSTYKSVDKLLGRNIEVTQEITAWDSPNQFGFKGASGPMSFELTMTFEAQDNGTKATISVEAQSGGLFKMAENLF
;
A
#
# COMPACT_ATOMS: atom_id res chain seq x y z
N MET A 1 -10.86 -14.09 -8.65
CA MET A 1 -10.14 -13.16 -7.80
C MET A 1 -9.20 -13.93 -6.89
N ILE A 2 -7.99 -13.46 -6.76
CA ILE A 2 -6.94 -14.09 -5.95
C ILE A 2 -6.58 -13.12 -4.83
N SER A 3 -6.42 -13.64 -3.62
CA SER A 3 -6.08 -12.81 -2.47
C SER A 3 -4.97 -13.42 -1.64
N PHE A 4 -4.20 -12.57 -0.96
CA PHE A 4 -3.27 -13.03 0.06
C PHE A 4 -3.26 -12.02 1.23
N GLU A 5 -2.74 -12.48 2.35
CA GLU A 5 -2.66 -11.68 3.57
C GLU A 5 -1.31 -11.89 4.21
N LYS A 6 -0.71 -10.81 4.73
CA LYS A 6 0.58 -10.83 5.38
C LYS A 6 0.52 -9.93 6.60
N SER A 7 1.09 -10.38 7.72
CA SER A 7 1.12 -9.60 8.96
C SER A 7 2.54 -9.43 9.46
N PHE A 8 2.78 -8.32 10.15
CA PHE A 8 4.04 -8.10 10.85
C PHE A 8 3.79 -7.28 12.12
N TRP A 9 4.74 -7.33 13.05
CA TRP A 9 4.68 -6.56 14.28
C TRP A 9 5.81 -5.55 14.34
N THR A 10 5.52 -4.37 14.90
CA THR A 10 6.52 -3.33 15.14
C THR A 10 6.30 -2.72 16.52
N SER A 11 7.38 -2.20 17.13
CA SER A 11 7.29 -1.52 18.42
C SER A 11 6.68 -0.13 18.35
N LYS A 12 6.40 0.38 17.15
CA LYS A 12 5.79 1.70 16.96
C LYS A 12 4.29 1.65 17.28
N SER A 13 3.72 2.79 17.69
CA SER A 13 2.28 2.89 17.95
C SER A 13 1.48 2.80 16.66
N PRO A 14 0.19 2.43 16.73
CA PRO A 14 -0.67 2.41 15.54
C PRO A 14 -0.68 3.76 14.79
N GLN A 15 -0.68 4.87 15.51
CA GLN A 15 -0.67 6.19 14.88
C GLN A 15 0.62 6.44 14.10
N GLU A 16 1.76 6.07 14.69
CA GLU A 16 3.05 6.23 14.00
C GLU A 16 3.11 5.36 12.75
N VAL A 17 2.61 4.11 12.84
CA VAL A 17 2.61 3.20 11.71
C VAL A 17 1.69 3.71 10.61
N PHE A 18 0.49 4.16 10.98
CA PHE A 18 -0.47 4.71 10.03
C PHE A 18 0.12 5.92 9.31
N ASP A 19 0.66 6.88 10.07
CA ASP A 19 1.19 8.11 9.48
C ASP A 19 2.34 7.83 8.51
N TYR A 20 3.15 6.83 8.81
CA TYR A 20 4.26 6.46 7.93
C TYR A 20 3.80 5.73 6.67
N LEU A 21 2.95 4.71 6.84
CA LEU A 21 2.54 3.85 5.72
C LEU A 21 1.48 4.48 4.82
N SER A 22 0.71 5.45 5.32
CA SER A 22 -0.29 6.13 4.52
C SER A 22 0.30 7.22 3.63
N ASP A 23 1.59 7.49 3.75
CA ASP A 23 2.29 8.43 2.89
C ASP A 23 3.12 7.66 1.85
N PRO A 24 2.66 7.59 0.59
CA PRO A 24 3.35 6.80 -0.44
C PRO A 24 4.76 7.30 -0.74
N THR A 25 5.10 8.55 -0.38
CA THR A 25 6.46 9.06 -0.58
C THR A 25 7.48 8.34 0.30
N ASN A 26 7.04 7.61 1.33
CA ASN A 26 7.90 6.80 2.18
C ASN A 26 8.11 5.38 1.64
N ASP A 27 7.37 4.97 0.60
CA ASP A 27 7.38 3.58 0.14
C ASP A 27 8.77 3.10 -0.27
N ALA A 28 9.57 3.95 -0.91
CA ALA A 28 10.92 3.57 -1.33
C ALA A 28 11.86 3.25 -0.16
N GLU A 29 11.50 3.63 1.06
CA GLU A 29 12.31 3.36 2.25
C GLU A 29 12.13 1.94 2.78
N TRP A 30 10.97 1.31 2.52
CA TRP A 30 10.67 0.00 3.10
C TRP A 30 10.29 -1.07 2.08
N ARG A 31 9.93 -0.70 0.84
CA ARG A 31 9.64 -1.67 -0.22
C ARG A 31 10.77 -1.64 -1.25
N GLU A 32 11.42 -2.78 -1.43
CA GLU A 32 12.56 -2.87 -2.35
C GLU A 32 12.18 -2.53 -3.80
N SER A 33 10.96 -2.87 -4.20
CA SER A 33 10.50 -2.64 -5.58
C SER A 33 10.12 -1.19 -5.84
N SER A 34 9.91 -0.37 -4.81
CA SER A 34 9.46 1.01 -5.00
C SER A 34 10.62 1.90 -5.44
N VAL A 35 10.46 2.55 -6.58
CA VAL A 35 11.43 3.50 -7.13
C VAL A 35 11.08 4.92 -6.71
N ALA A 36 9.79 5.29 -6.83
CA ALA A 36 9.32 6.63 -6.52
C ALA A 36 7.81 6.61 -6.35
N ALA A 37 7.29 7.58 -5.59
CA ALA A 37 5.86 7.81 -5.51
C ALA A 37 5.62 9.27 -5.17
N GLU A 38 4.52 9.84 -5.70
CA GLU A 38 4.17 11.23 -5.42
C GLU A 38 2.65 11.41 -5.47
N TRP A 39 2.16 12.30 -4.62
CA TRP A 39 0.74 12.65 -4.63
C TRP A 39 0.40 13.39 -5.92
N THR A 40 -0.75 13.05 -6.52
CA THR A 40 -1.27 13.74 -7.70
C THR A 40 -2.53 14.53 -7.40
N SER A 41 -3.01 14.46 -6.15
CA SER A 41 -4.11 15.30 -5.67
C SER A 41 -3.62 16.18 -4.51
N ASP A 42 -4.37 17.25 -4.23
CA ASP A 42 -4.01 18.21 -3.18
C ASP A 42 -4.34 17.68 -1.79
N SER A 43 -3.59 18.17 -0.79
CA SER A 43 -3.92 17.91 0.61
C SER A 43 -5.11 18.75 1.06
N PRO A 44 -5.88 18.32 2.08
CA PRO A 44 -5.64 17.12 2.89
C PRO A 44 -5.97 15.83 2.12
N HIS A 45 -5.20 14.77 2.39
CA HIS A 45 -5.39 13.49 1.74
C HIS A 45 -6.40 12.62 2.50
N GLY A 46 -7.12 11.79 1.78
CA GLY A 46 -8.13 10.90 2.33
C GLY A 46 -8.70 10.03 1.23
N VAL A 47 -9.88 9.47 1.46
CA VAL A 47 -10.57 8.68 0.43
C VAL A 47 -10.79 9.52 -0.81
N GLY A 48 -10.44 8.97 -1.97
CA GLY A 48 -10.51 9.68 -3.25
C GLY A 48 -9.22 10.37 -3.67
N SER A 49 -8.27 10.54 -2.75
CA SER A 49 -6.96 11.08 -3.10
C SER A 49 -6.23 10.13 -4.04
N THR A 50 -5.40 10.69 -4.91
CA THR A 50 -4.66 9.90 -5.89
C THR A 50 -3.16 10.15 -5.78
N TYR A 51 -2.39 9.15 -6.15
CA TYR A 51 -0.94 9.28 -6.24
C TYR A 51 -0.41 8.37 -7.36
N LYS A 52 0.78 8.70 -7.84
CA LYS A 52 1.47 7.93 -8.87
C LYS A 52 2.63 7.20 -8.21
N SER A 53 2.72 5.90 -8.45
CA SER A 53 3.84 5.10 -7.99
C SER A 53 4.59 4.48 -9.17
N VAL A 54 5.89 4.33 -9.00
CA VAL A 54 6.75 3.63 -9.96
C VAL A 54 7.45 2.52 -9.21
N ASP A 55 7.22 1.29 -9.65
CA ASP A 55 7.84 0.11 -9.06
C ASP A 55 8.68 -0.60 -10.11
N LYS A 56 9.79 -1.18 -9.69
CA LYS A 56 10.66 -1.95 -10.58
C LYS A 56 10.31 -3.42 -10.45
N LEU A 57 9.79 -4.00 -11.52
CA LEU A 57 9.39 -5.41 -11.56
C LEU A 57 9.99 -6.06 -12.79
N LEU A 58 10.67 -7.19 -12.60
CA LEU A 58 11.25 -7.97 -13.70
C LEU A 58 12.15 -7.11 -14.61
N GLY A 59 12.92 -6.20 -13.99
CA GLY A 59 13.83 -5.33 -14.71
C GLY A 59 13.17 -4.14 -15.40
N ARG A 60 11.89 -3.91 -15.19
CA ARG A 60 11.15 -2.80 -15.82
C ARG A 60 10.52 -1.90 -14.76
N ASN A 61 10.49 -0.60 -15.05
CA ASN A 61 9.73 0.34 -14.23
C ASN A 61 8.28 0.33 -14.68
N ILE A 62 7.37 0.08 -13.73
CA ILE A 62 5.93 0.06 -13.98
C ILE A 62 5.33 1.24 -13.23
N GLU A 63 4.65 2.12 -13.97
CA GLU A 63 3.97 3.27 -13.42
C GLU A 63 2.48 2.98 -13.25
N VAL A 64 1.96 3.24 -12.04
CA VAL A 64 0.56 3.00 -11.73
C VAL A 64 0.01 4.23 -11.02
N THR A 65 -1.17 4.70 -11.47
CA THR A 65 -1.94 5.69 -10.71
C THR A 65 -2.80 4.93 -9.71
N GLN A 66 -2.79 5.38 -8.47
CA GLN A 66 -3.50 4.73 -7.39
C GLN A 66 -4.48 5.68 -6.72
N GLU A 67 -5.56 5.13 -6.21
CA GLU A 67 -6.62 5.89 -5.53
C GLU A 67 -6.83 5.34 -4.13
N ILE A 68 -6.91 6.22 -3.15
CA ILE A 68 -7.18 5.83 -1.76
C ILE A 68 -8.63 5.39 -1.63
N THR A 69 -8.85 4.18 -1.12
CA THR A 69 -10.18 3.60 -0.95
C THR A 69 -10.62 3.52 0.50
N ALA A 70 -9.67 3.59 1.45
CA ALA A 70 -9.98 3.56 2.87
C ALA A 70 -8.98 4.46 3.61
N TRP A 71 -9.50 5.25 4.53
CA TRP A 71 -8.68 6.16 5.32
C TRP A 71 -9.36 6.36 6.67
N ASP A 72 -9.03 5.51 7.62
CA ASP A 72 -9.59 5.56 8.98
C ASP A 72 -8.42 5.54 9.97
N SER A 73 -7.85 6.72 10.23
CA SER A 73 -6.67 6.88 11.08
C SER A 73 -7.01 6.62 12.54
N PRO A 74 -6.25 5.84 13.26
CA PRO A 74 -5.02 5.13 12.87
C PRO A 74 -5.28 3.63 12.56
N ASN A 75 -6.51 3.25 12.22
CA ASN A 75 -6.93 1.85 12.17
C ASN A 75 -6.80 1.19 10.81
N GLN A 76 -7.04 1.94 9.74
CA GLN A 76 -7.13 1.33 8.41
C GLN A 76 -6.72 2.30 7.31
N PHE A 77 -6.02 1.78 6.32
CA PHE A 77 -5.63 2.50 5.12
C PHE A 77 -5.74 1.54 3.93
N GLY A 78 -6.26 2.04 2.82
CA GLY A 78 -6.39 1.20 1.62
C GLY A 78 -6.30 1.99 0.34
N PHE A 79 -5.92 1.31 -0.74
CA PHE A 79 -5.85 1.91 -2.06
C PHE A 79 -6.03 0.85 -3.14
N LYS A 80 -6.34 1.30 -4.35
CA LYS A 80 -6.48 0.42 -5.52
C LYS A 80 -5.74 1.01 -6.70
N GLY A 81 -5.32 0.17 -7.63
CA GLY A 81 -4.78 0.63 -8.90
C GLY A 81 -5.89 1.25 -9.73
N ALA A 82 -5.76 2.53 -10.07
CA ALA A 82 -6.73 3.26 -10.88
C ALA A 82 -6.36 3.24 -12.35
N SER A 83 -5.09 3.03 -12.68
CA SER A 83 -4.61 2.86 -14.04
C SER A 83 -3.33 2.04 -14.02
N GLY A 84 -2.94 1.50 -15.18
CA GLY A 84 -1.75 0.69 -15.30
C GLY A 84 -2.08 -0.78 -15.56
N PRO A 85 -1.05 -1.64 -15.68
CA PRO A 85 -1.26 -3.04 -16.06
C PRO A 85 -1.75 -3.92 -14.91
N MET A 86 -1.68 -3.44 -13.66
CA MET A 86 -2.07 -4.23 -12.48
C MET A 86 -3.42 -3.78 -11.96
N SER A 87 -4.35 -4.72 -11.81
CA SER A 87 -5.65 -4.48 -11.20
C SER A 87 -5.67 -5.14 -9.83
N PHE A 88 -5.54 -4.35 -8.79
CA PHE A 88 -5.51 -4.86 -7.42
C PHE A 88 -6.08 -3.84 -6.44
N GLU A 89 -6.50 -4.34 -5.28
CA GLU A 89 -6.88 -3.51 -4.15
C GLU A 89 -6.14 -4.00 -2.91
N LEU A 90 -5.58 -3.06 -2.15
CA LEU A 90 -4.81 -3.35 -0.95
C LEU A 90 -5.46 -2.66 0.24
N THR A 91 -5.54 -3.37 1.36
CA THR A 91 -6.01 -2.81 2.62
C THR A 91 -5.00 -3.14 3.71
N MET A 92 -4.65 -2.15 4.52
CA MET A 92 -3.80 -2.32 5.69
C MET A 92 -4.63 -2.03 6.93
N THR A 93 -4.52 -2.88 7.95
CA THR A 93 -5.14 -2.65 9.24
C THR A 93 -4.07 -2.64 10.32
N PHE A 94 -4.27 -1.82 11.35
CA PHE A 94 -3.28 -1.60 12.41
C PHE A 94 -3.95 -1.80 13.75
N GLU A 95 -3.46 -2.78 14.52
CA GLU A 95 -4.00 -3.11 15.84
C GLU A 95 -2.92 -2.95 16.90
N ALA A 96 -3.27 -2.31 18.03
CA ALA A 96 -2.36 -2.26 19.15
C ALA A 96 -2.16 -3.67 19.71
N GLN A 97 -0.91 -4.08 19.84
CA GLN A 97 -0.57 -5.41 20.33
C GLN A 97 0.82 -5.42 20.94
N ASP A 98 0.93 -5.96 22.16
CA ASP A 98 2.22 -6.17 22.85
C ASP A 98 3.10 -4.91 22.89
N ASN A 99 2.51 -3.78 23.29
CA ASN A 99 3.17 -2.47 23.36
C ASN A 99 3.68 -1.96 22.03
N GLY A 100 3.05 -2.39 20.95
CA GLY A 100 3.37 -1.96 19.60
C GLY A 100 2.16 -2.12 18.71
N THR A 101 2.39 -2.46 17.45
CA THR A 101 1.34 -2.60 16.47
C THR A 101 1.49 -3.88 15.66
N LYS A 102 0.39 -4.60 15.50
CA LYS A 102 0.28 -5.63 14.48
C LYS A 102 -0.32 -5.01 13.23
N ALA A 103 0.43 -5.00 12.16
CA ALA A 103 -0.04 -4.51 10.87
C ALA A 103 -0.36 -5.70 9.98
N THR A 104 -1.51 -5.66 9.32
CA THR A 104 -1.94 -6.71 8.39
C THR A 104 -2.19 -6.09 7.04
N ILE A 105 -1.58 -6.66 6.01
CA ILE A 105 -1.73 -6.23 4.62
C ILE A 105 -2.53 -7.30 3.88
N SER A 106 -3.67 -6.91 3.32
CA SER A 106 -4.52 -7.80 2.52
C SER A 106 -4.56 -7.28 1.09
N VAL A 107 -4.29 -8.15 0.12
CA VAL A 107 -4.25 -7.79 -1.29
C VAL A 107 -5.20 -8.69 -2.06
N GLU A 108 -6.01 -8.10 -2.95
CA GLU A 108 -6.87 -8.81 -3.88
C GLU A 108 -6.45 -8.42 -5.30
N ALA A 109 -6.26 -9.41 -6.17
CA ALA A 109 -5.82 -9.18 -7.53
C ALA A 109 -6.64 -9.99 -8.52
N GLN A 110 -6.73 -9.52 -9.77
CA GLN A 110 -7.60 -10.09 -10.78
C GLN A 110 -7.05 -11.34 -11.46
N SER A 111 -5.74 -11.50 -11.53
CA SER A 111 -5.14 -12.64 -12.21
C SER A 111 -3.94 -13.19 -11.45
N GLY A 112 -3.64 -14.48 -11.68
CA GLY A 112 -2.54 -15.17 -11.01
C GLY A 112 -1.18 -14.55 -11.28
N GLY A 113 -0.94 -14.08 -12.50
CA GLY A 113 0.33 -13.43 -12.85
C GLY A 113 0.53 -12.14 -12.11
N LEU A 114 -0.53 -11.32 -12.06
CA LEU A 114 -0.50 -10.06 -11.33
C LEU A 114 -0.44 -10.29 -9.82
N PHE A 115 -1.12 -11.33 -9.35
CA PHE A 115 -1.07 -11.71 -7.93
C PHE A 115 0.37 -11.99 -7.49
N LYS A 116 1.11 -12.74 -8.29
CA LYS A 116 2.50 -13.07 -7.97
C LYS A 116 3.36 -11.81 -7.95
N MET A 117 3.14 -10.89 -8.86
CA MET A 117 3.82 -9.60 -8.86
C MET A 117 3.47 -8.78 -7.63
N ALA A 118 2.18 -8.73 -7.28
CA ALA A 118 1.72 -8.00 -6.10
C ALA A 118 2.30 -8.59 -4.82
N GLU A 119 2.42 -9.91 -4.72
CA GLU A 119 3.03 -10.59 -3.59
C GLU A 119 4.47 -10.14 -3.39
N ASN A 120 5.21 -9.94 -4.47
CA ASN A 120 6.61 -9.49 -4.42
C ASN A 120 6.74 -8.00 -4.11
N LEU A 121 5.69 -7.20 -4.25
CA LEU A 121 5.70 -5.77 -3.95
C LEU A 121 5.69 -5.49 -2.44
N PHE A 122 5.16 -6.40 -1.66
CA PHE A 122 4.93 -6.24 -0.24
C PHE A 122 5.48 -7.43 0.54
#